data_e1069973e4789208dd7e003ae7489e47
#
_entry.id   e1069973e4789208dd7e003ae7489e47
#
_cell.length_a   1.000
_cell.length_b   1.000
_cell.length_c   1.000
_cell.angle_alpha   90.00
_cell.angle_beta   90.00
_cell.angle_gamma   90.00
#
_symmetry.space_group_name_H-M   'P 1'
#
loop_
_entity.id
_entity.type
_entity.pdbx_description
1 polymer ?
#
loop_
_entity_poly.entity_id
_entity_poly.type
_entity_poly.pdbx_seq_one_letter_code
_entity_poly.pdbx_strand_id
1 'polypeptide(L)'
;MSYSCRSTCLTFSLFYVLLLFCLPATAQKKPEVPVDHRFDPLDQLLRQNQKDLGNNYVAMVWKDDKVIYQKQGSDDYTPKMQAPVVRIADWMTAALVMTFVDEGKISLDDKVTTYLPMFGKYMKGYITIRNCLTNTTGIKVDEGLKKALEKIKYETLEDEVNSYASKRDIGTNPGSEFFYSNLGPNIAARCLEVVSKKPIERLIMERIVRPLKMRATSFESQDGGAPNPSGGSVSCASDYISFLAMLIDKGLAPDGKRVLSEKSVQELETPQFTSLPVKFMPKALQGTQTGLGCYIIGTGGATVLLDPNMLGSCVYIDKCRNYAAVLIVAKPEEEKKVLWSSMMNLVNEALGGNCN
;
A
#
# COMPACT_ATOMS: atom_id res chain seq x y z
N MET A 1 38.03 -34.35 81.19
CA MET A 1 37.34 -35.60 80.90
C MET A 1 36.47 -35.44 79.73
N SER A 2 36.89 -36.01 78.67
CA SER A 2 36.35 -35.97 77.32
C SER A 2 35.32 -37.08 77.13
N TYR A 3 34.23 -36.81 76.39
CA TYR A 3 33.55 -37.86 75.63
C TYR A 3 33.12 -37.30 74.26
N SER A 4 33.72 -37.91 73.28
CA SER A 4 33.46 -37.82 71.83
C SER A 4 32.15 -38.56 71.51
N CYS A 5 31.25 -37.93 70.75
CA CYS A 5 30.17 -38.61 70.12
C CYS A 5 30.22 -38.34 68.61
N ARG A 6 30.62 -39.38 67.85
CA ARG A 6 30.56 -39.40 66.39
C ARG A 6 29.12 -39.69 66.00
N SER A 7 28.50 -38.79 65.22
CA SER A 7 27.26 -39.04 64.55
C SER A 7 27.50 -39.11 63.05
N THR A 8 27.32 -40.31 62.51
CA THR A 8 27.39 -40.63 61.08
C THR A 8 26.09 -40.17 60.42
N CYS A 9 26.17 -39.14 59.56
CA CYS A 9 25.05 -38.72 58.72
C CYS A 9 25.09 -39.47 57.39
N LEU A 10 24.14 -40.37 57.20
CA LEU A 10 23.87 -41.02 55.89
C LEU A 10 23.21 -39.96 54.95
N THR A 11 23.93 -39.58 53.91
CA THR A 11 23.37 -38.79 52.80
C THR A 11 22.65 -39.70 51.83
N PHE A 12 21.32 -39.68 51.82
CA PHE A 12 20.49 -40.24 50.75
C PHE A 12 20.56 -39.30 49.55
N SER A 13 21.26 -39.75 48.49
CA SER A 13 21.29 -39.06 47.19
C SER A 13 20.04 -39.51 46.38
N LEU A 14 19.08 -38.63 46.28
CA LEU A 14 17.90 -38.81 45.43
C LEU A 14 18.28 -38.44 43.99
N PHE A 15 18.54 -39.41 43.16
CA PHE A 15 18.66 -39.26 41.71
C PHE A 15 17.28 -39.01 41.11
N TYR A 16 16.96 -37.74 40.82
CA TYR A 16 15.79 -37.38 40.00
C TYR A 16 16.14 -37.61 38.51
N VAL A 17 15.70 -38.73 37.96
CA VAL A 17 15.76 -38.99 36.52
C VAL A 17 14.65 -38.12 35.85
N LEU A 18 15.06 -36.96 35.29
CA LEU A 18 14.19 -36.16 34.41
C LEU A 18 14.03 -36.86 33.06
N LEU A 19 12.96 -37.64 32.89
CA LEU A 19 12.53 -38.14 31.60
C LEU A 19 11.98 -36.93 30.79
N LEU A 20 12.82 -36.33 29.94
CA LEU A 20 12.41 -35.41 28.90
C LEU A 20 11.57 -36.19 27.87
N PHE A 21 10.25 -36.09 27.99
CA PHE A 21 9.36 -36.46 26.92
C PHE A 21 9.58 -35.46 25.75
N CYS A 22 10.40 -35.85 24.78
CA CYS A 22 10.40 -35.20 23.46
C CYS A 22 9.07 -35.53 22.77
N LEU A 23 8.06 -34.71 22.98
CA LEU A 23 6.88 -34.73 22.13
C LEU A 23 7.34 -34.30 20.73
N PRO A 24 7.05 -35.10 19.67
CA PRO A 24 7.33 -34.65 18.33
C PRO A 24 6.54 -33.35 18.11
N ALA A 25 7.24 -32.26 17.82
CA ALA A 25 6.62 -31.04 17.35
C ALA A 25 5.91 -31.39 16.03
N THR A 26 4.63 -31.64 16.10
CA THR A 26 3.80 -31.71 14.89
C THR A 26 3.87 -30.35 14.24
N ALA A 27 4.62 -30.27 13.14
CA ALA A 27 4.64 -29.08 12.31
C ALA A 27 3.17 -28.78 11.94
N GLN A 28 2.62 -27.73 12.51
CA GLN A 28 1.29 -27.25 12.14
C GLN A 28 1.32 -26.97 10.63
N LYS A 29 0.68 -27.83 9.83
CA LYS A 29 0.46 -27.58 8.42
C LYS A 29 -0.16 -26.18 8.31
N LYS A 30 0.48 -25.29 7.56
CA LYS A 30 -0.12 -23.97 7.24
C LYS A 30 -1.53 -24.20 6.73
N PRO A 31 -2.52 -23.43 7.15
CA PRO A 31 -3.85 -23.51 6.56
C PRO A 31 -3.71 -23.24 5.05
N GLU A 32 -3.90 -24.28 4.26
CA GLU A 32 -3.96 -24.18 2.80
C GLU A 32 -5.33 -23.56 2.45
N VAL A 33 -5.33 -22.56 1.55
CA VAL A 33 -6.57 -22.04 0.99
C VAL A 33 -7.25 -23.19 0.25
N PRO A 34 -8.51 -23.55 0.55
CA PRO A 34 -9.19 -24.65 -0.11
C PRO A 34 -9.21 -24.44 -1.63
N VAL A 35 -9.00 -25.53 -2.40
CA VAL A 35 -9.14 -25.50 -3.86
C VAL A 35 -10.60 -25.23 -4.19
N ASP A 36 -10.84 -24.14 -4.94
CA ASP A 36 -12.16 -23.75 -5.41
C ASP A 36 -12.16 -23.72 -6.94
N HIS A 37 -12.78 -24.73 -7.55
CA HIS A 37 -12.80 -24.91 -9.01
C HIS A 37 -13.46 -23.76 -9.79
N ARG A 38 -14.18 -22.86 -9.12
CA ARG A 38 -14.68 -21.64 -9.76
C ARG A 38 -13.56 -20.72 -10.26
N PHE A 39 -12.35 -20.84 -9.68
CA PHE A 39 -11.17 -20.10 -10.07
C PHE A 39 -10.25 -20.83 -11.08
N ASP A 40 -10.62 -22.02 -11.58
CA ASP A 40 -9.80 -22.73 -12.57
C ASP A 40 -9.49 -21.89 -13.83
N PRO A 41 -10.43 -21.07 -14.38
CA PRO A 41 -10.11 -20.17 -15.49
C PRO A 41 -9.07 -19.11 -15.13
N LEU A 42 -9.09 -18.57 -13.90
CA LEU A 42 -8.07 -17.64 -13.40
C LEU A 42 -6.71 -18.33 -13.27
N ASP A 43 -6.68 -19.56 -12.78
CA ASP A 43 -5.46 -20.39 -12.73
C ASP A 43 -4.85 -20.58 -14.13
N GLN A 44 -5.69 -20.82 -15.12
CA GLN A 44 -5.25 -20.98 -16.51
C GLN A 44 -4.69 -19.65 -17.07
N LEU A 45 -5.35 -18.53 -16.84
CA LEU A 45 -4.87 -17.20 -17.24
C LEU A 45 -3.49 -16.92 -16.66
N LEU A 46 -3.30 -17.13 -15.36
CA LEU A 46 -2.03 -16.87 -14.68
C LEU A 46 -0.92 -17.79 -15.17
N ARG A 47 -1.19 -19.07 -15.41
CA ARG A 47 -0.23 -20.02 -16.01
C ARG A 47 0.19 -19.61 -17.42
N GLN A 48 -0.74 -19.18 -18.25
CA GLN A 48 -0.44 -18.73 -19.62
C GLN A 48 0.44 -17.48 -19.64
N ASN A 49 0.31 -16.61 -18.64
CA ASN A 49 1.07 -15.37 -18.51
C ASN A 49 2.26 -15.47 -17.54
N GLN A 50 2.62 -16.67 -17.08
CA GLN A 50 3.63 -16.86 -16.04
C GLN A 50 5.00 -16.25 -16.41
N LYS A 51 5.45 -16.40 -17.65
CA LYS A 51 6.71 -15.81 -18.14
C LYS A 51 6.65 -14.29 -18.15
N ASP A 52 5.55 -13.73 -18.61
CA ASP A 52 5.33 -12.28 -18.67
C ASP A 52 5.20 -11.64 -17.30
N LEU A 53 4.85 -12.43 -16.28
CA LEU A 53 4.86 -12.06 -14.86
C LEU A 53 6.23 -12.32 -14.18
N GLY A 54 7.27 -12.66 -14.96
CA GLY A 54 8.62 -12.91 -14.46
C GLY A 54 8.74 -14.18 -13.60
N ASN A 55 7.80 -15.11 -13.69
CA ASN A 55 7.64 -16.35 -12.91
C ASN A 55 7.40 -16.16 -11.40
N ASN A 56 7.72 -15.01 -10.83
CA ASN A 56 7.59 -14.71 -9.40
C ASN A 56 6.46 -13.70 -9.19
N TYR A 57 5.26 -14.19 -8.99
CA TYR A 57 4.08 -13.39 -8.68
C TYR A 57 3.21 -14.07 -7.63
N VAL A 58 2.36 -13.29 -7.01
CA VAL A 58 1.28 -13.78 -6.14
C VAL A 58 -0.02 -13.08 -6.52
N ALA A 59 -1.06 -13.87 -6.79
CA ALA A 59 -2.44 -13.42 -6.92
C ALA A 59 -3.25 -13.90 -5.72
N MET A 60 -4.04 -13.00 -5.11
CA MET A 60 -4.93 -13.33 -4.00
C MET A 60 -6.28 -12.64 -4.17
N VAL A 61 -7.34 -13.32 -3.72
CA VAL A 61 -8.68 -12.75 -3.56
C VAL A 61 -9.12 -12.93 -2.12
N TRP A 62 -9.59 -11.85 -1.51
CA TRP A 62 -10.12 -11.80 -0.16
C TRP A 62 -11.60 -11.41 -0.20
N LYS A 63 -12.42 -12.11 0.56
CA LYS A 63 -13.84 -11.86 0.72
C LYS A 63 -14.34 -12.47 2.02
N ASP A 64 -15.28 -11.81 2.68
CA ASP A 64 -15.92 -12.30 3.90
C ASP A 64 -14.88 -12.76 4.97
N ASP A 65 -13.96 -11.85 5.32
CA ASP A 65 -12.90 -12.00 6.33
C ASP A 65 -11.86 -13.10 6.06
N LYS A 66 -11.79 -13.60 4.85
CA LYS A 66 -10.83 -14.65 4.49
C LYS A 66 -10.27 -14.54 3.09
N VAL A 67 -9.08 -15.11 2.90
CA VAL A 67 -8.54 -15.35 1.57
C VAL A 67 -9.27 -16.56 0.98
N ILE A 68 -10.00 -16.34 -0.12
CA ILE A 68 -10.77 -17.37 -0.83
C ILE A 68 -10.04 -17.95 -2.04
N TYR A 69 -9.02 -17.24 -2.52
CA TYR A 69 -8.15 -17.68 -3.62
C TYR A 69 -6.73 -17.19 -3.39
N GLN A 70 -5.76 -18.06 -3.67
CA GLN A 70 -4.34 -17.74 -3.65
C GLN A 70 -3.60 -18.56 -4.69
N LYS A 71 -2.80 -17.89 -5.52
CA LYS A 71 -1.91 -18.51 -6.50
C LYS A 71 -0.56 -17.82 -6.48
N GLN A 72 0.50 -18.60 -6.56
CA GLN A 72 1.87 -18.12 -6.72
C GLN A 72 2.50 -18.72 -7.96
N GLY A 73 3.39 -17.98 -8.61
CA GLY A 73 4.03 -18.38 -9.86
C GLY A 73 5.14 -19.41 -9.63
N SER A 74 5.77 -19.43 -8.46
CA SER A 74 6.78 -20.40 -8.05
C SER A 74 6.64 -20.74 -6.57
N ASP A 75 7.12 -21.90 -6.16
CA ASP A 75 7.05 -22.35 -4.75
C ASP A 75 7.91 -21.48 -3.83
N ASP A 76 8.97 -20.91 -4.36
CA ASP A 76 9.90 -20.05 -3.62
C ASP A 76 9.38 -18.62 -3.41
N TYR A 77 8.37 -18.17 -4.19
CA TYR A 77 7.83 -16.81 -4.08
C TYR A 77 6.48 -16.82 -3.37
N THR A 78 6.51 -16.65 -2.07
CA THR A 78 5.33 -16.76 -1.19
C THR A 78 4.57 -15.43 -1.03
N PRO A 79 3.30 -15.46 -0.58
CA PRO A 79 2.51 -14.24 -0.32
C PRO A 79 3.10 -13.25 0.68
N LYS A 80 4.13 -13.65 1.45
CA LYS A 80 4.82 -12.81 2.44
C LYS A 80 6.15 -12.25 1.94
N MET A 81 6.57 -12.59 0.73
CA MET A 81 7.81 -12.05 0.16
C MET A 81 7.59 -10.64 -0.38
N GLN A 82 8.53 -9.78 -0.05
CA GLN A 82 8.51 -8.38 -0.46
C GLN A 82 8.71 -8.23 -1.97
N ALA A 83 8.00 -7.26 -2.53
CA ALA A 83 8.21 -6.73 -3.86
C ALA A 83 8.13 -5.20 -3.82
N PRO A 84 8.76 -4.51 -4.77
CA PRO A 84 8.52 -3.09 -4.98
C PRO A 84 7.06 -2.86 -5.34
N VAL A 85 6.34 -2.07 -4.55
CA VAL A 85 4.92 -1.75 -4.83
C VAL A 85 4.76 -0.43 -5.57
N VAL A 86 5.86 0.28 -5.79
CA VAL A 86 5.92 1.50 -6.60
C VAL A 86 4.71 2.41 -6.32
N ARG A 87 3.96 2.81 -7.34
CA ARG A 87 2.85 3.76 -7.23
C ARG A 87 1.63 3.25 -6.45
N ILE A 88 1.50 1.95 -6.20
CA ILE A 88 0.43 1.41 -5.32
C ILE A 88 0.54 1.99 -3.88
N ALA A 89 1.73 2.47 -3.51
CA ALA A 89 1.95 3.18 -2.24
C ALA A 89 1.16 4.49 -2.10
N ASP A 90 0.73 5.12 -3.20
CA ASP A 90 -0.03 6.37 -3.15
C ASP A 90 -1.32 6.22 -2.33
N TRP A 91 -2.00 5.07 -2.46
CA TRP A 91 -3.21 4.80 -1.69
C TRP A 91 -2.94 4.67 -0.18
N MET A 92 -1.85 3.99 0.20
CA MET A 92 -1.44 3.93 1.61
C MET A 92 -1.00 5.30 2.13
N THR A 93 -0.33 6.11 1.31
CA THR A 93 0.06 7.48 1.68
C THR A 93 -1.17 8.38 1.85
N ALA A 94 -2.17 8.27 0.98
CA ALA A 94 -3.43 8.99 1.13
C ALA A 94 -4.18 8.54 2.41
N ALA A 95 -4.24 7.24 2.68
CA ALA A 95 -4.80 6.71 3.92
C ALA A 95 -4.07 7.24 5.16
N LEU A 96 -2.73 7.34 5.12
CA LEU A 96 -1.94 7.94 6.19
C LEU A 96 -2.31 9.41 6.40
N VAL A 97 -2.45 10.22 5.33
CA VAL A 97 -2.93 11.60 5.42
C VAL A 97 -4.30 11.65 6.11
N MET A 98 -5.21 10.77 5.73
CA MET A 98 -6.56 10.72 6.31
C MET A 98 -6.55 10.38 7.81
N THR A 99 -5.55 9.67 8.34
CA THR A 99 -5.42 9.50 9.81
C THR A 99 -5.18 10.82 10.54
N PHE A 100 -4.49 11.77 9.90
CA PHE A 100 -4.27 13.10 10.45
C PHE A 100 -5.49 14.00 10.26
N VAL A 101 -6.25 13.81 9.20
CA VAL A 101 -7.55 14.48 8.98
C VAL A 101 -8.55 14.05 10.06
N ASP A 102 -8.63 12.77 10.37
CA ASP A 102 -9.49 12.22 11.44
C ASP A 102 -9.17 12.82 12.83
N GLU A 103 -7.90 13.13 13.06
CA GLU A 103 -7.44 13.79 14.30
C GLU A 103 -7.61 15.32 14.27
N GLY A 104 -8.08 15.91 13.17
CA GLY A 104 -8.19 17.37 12.99
C GLY A 104 -6.85 18.09 12.94
N LYS A 105 -5.74 17.39 12.69
CA LYS A 105 -4.38 17.96 12.63
C LYS A 105 -4.03 18.57 11.30
N ILE A 106 -4.71 18.13 10.24
CA ILE A 106 -4.57 18.63 8.87
C ILE A 106 -5.94 18.58 8.20
N SER A 107 -6.18 19.45 7.23
CA SER A 107 -7.34 19.39 6.35
C SER A 107 -6.89 19.12 4.92
N LEU A 108 -7.71 18.43 4.14
CA LEU A 108 -7.46 18.25 2.71
C LEU A 108 -7.39 19.61 1.95
N ASP A 109 -8.10 20.60 2.44
CA ASP A 109 -8.18 21.92 1.83
C ASP A 109 -7.16 22.93 2.42
N ASP A 110 -6.31 22.49 3.37
CA ASP A 110 -5.19 23.26 3.84
C ASP A 110 -4.19 23.51 2.71
N LYS A 111 -3.69 24.74 2.65
CA LYS A 111 -2.60 25.09 1.75
C LYS A 111 -1.30 24.45 2.21
N VAL A 112 -0.56 23.87 1.29
CA VAL A 112 0.77 23.31 1.56
C VAL A 112 1.68 24.32 2.26
N THR A 113 1.53 25.62 1.96
CA THR A 113 2.29 26.71 2.61
C THR A 113 2.08 26.84 4.11
N THR A 114 0.99 26.34 4.65
CA THR A 114 0.76 26.29 6.10
C THR A 114 1.84 25.47 6.81
N TYR A 115 2.32 24.43 6.15
CA TYR A 115 3.33 23.49 6.67
C TYR A 115 4.71 23.69 6.04
N LEU A 116 4.76 24.09 4.76
CA LEU A 116 5.95 24.26 3.95
C LEU A 116 6.00 25.68 3.37
N PRO A 117 6.40 26.70 4.15
CA PRO A 117 6.38 28.11 3.72
C PRO A 117 7.19 28.39 2.44
N MET A 118 8.17 27.54 2.14
CA MET A 118 8.98 27.64 0.93
C MET A 118 8.13 27.61 -0.35
N PHE A 119 7.01 26.88 -0.37
CA PHE A 119 6.11 26.85 -1.53
C PHE A 119 5.52 28.23 -1.86
N GLY A 120 5.23 29.04 -0.83
CA GLY A 120 4.80 30.43 -1.02
C GLY A 120 5.89 31.33 -1.65
N LYS A 121 7.13 31.14 -1.21
CA LYS A 121 8.28 31.90 -1.73
C LYS A 121 8.50 31.69 -3.24
N TYR A 122 8.14 30.50 -3.76
CA TYR A 122 8.28 30.13 -5.17
C TYR A 122 6.95 30.09 -5.92
N MET A 123 5.99 30.96 -5.57
CA MET A 123 4.70 31.12 -6.26
C MET A 123 3.80 29.89 -6.31
N LYS A 124 3.97 28.96 -5.36
CA LYS A 124 3.19 27.71 -5.24
C LYS A 124 2.21 27.73 -4.04
N GLY A 125 1.82 28.94 -3.62
CA GLY A 125 1.05 29.16 -2.39
C GLY A 125 -0.41 28.69 -2.42
N TYR A 126 -0.93 28.32 -3.58
CA TYR A 126 -2.32 27.89 -3.74
C TYR A 126 -2.51 26.36 -3.76
N ILE A 127 -1.42 25.60 -3.75
CA ILE A 127 -1.50 24.13 -3.73
C ILE A 127 -2.07 23.69 -2.39
N THR A 128 -3.08 22.82 -2.42
CA THR A 128 -3.69 22.19 -1.23
C THR A 128 -3.21 20.75 -1.06
N ILE A 129 -3.44 20.17 0.12
CA ILE A 129 -3.20 18.75 0.38
C ILE A 129 -4.05 17.89 -0.59
N ARG A 130 -5.30 18.28 -0.86
CA ARG A 130 -6.16 17.64 -1.85
C ARG A 130 -5.52 17.62 -3.24
N ASN A 131 -4.98 18.75 -3.71
CA ASN A 131 -4.27 18.81 -4.99
C ASN A 131 -3.07 17.84 -5.03
N CYS A 132 -2.39 17.67 -3.92
CA CYS A 132 -1.29 16.72 -3.81
C CYS A 132 -1.76 15.27 -4.01
N LEU A 133 -2.83 14.85 -3.35
CA LEU A 133 -3.33 13.48 -3.40
C LEU A 133 -4.10 13.15 -4.69
N THR A 134 -4.51 14.16 -5.46
CA THR A 134 -5.27 14.01 -6.72
C THR A 134 -4.44 14.25 -7.97
N ASN A 135 -3.12 14.41 -7.85
CA ASN A 135 -2.23 14.71 -8.98
C ASN A 135 -2.61 15.99 -9.75
N THR A 136 -3.10 17.02 -9.04
CA THR A 136 -3.53 18.30 -9.62
C THR A 136 -2.76 19.50 -9.06
N THR A 137 -1.48 19.31 -8.70
CA THR A 137 -0.66 20.38 -8.09
C THR A 137 -0.36 21.54 -9.04
N GLY A 138 -0.45 21.33 -10.36
CA GLY A 138 -0.06 22.30 -11.38
C GLY A 138 1.45 22.50 -11.53
N ILE A 139 2.28 21.77 -10.76
CA ILE A 139 3.75 21.82 -10.88
C ILE A 139 4.15 21.15 -12.18
N LYS A 140 4.97 21.82 -13.01
CA LYS A 140 5.49 21.26 -14.25
C LYS A 140 6.37 20.04 -13.99
N VAL A 141 6.14 19.00 -14.78
CA VAL A 141 7.04 17.87 -14.91
C VAL A 141 7.59 17.88 -16.33
N ASP A 142 8.76 18.49 -16.48
CA ASP A 142 9.48 18.53 -17.76
C ASP A 142 10.26 17.23 -17.93
N GLU A 143 10.13 16.57 -19.09
CA GLU A 143 10.83 15.31 -19.35
C GLU A 143 12.35 15.45 -19.36
N GLY A 144 12.87 16.56 -19.88
CA GLY A 144 14.30 16.86 -19.83
C GLY A 144 14.80 17.10 -18.41
N LEU A 145 14.06 17.87 -17.64
CA LEU A 145 14.32 18.13 -16.23
C LEU A 145 14.12 16.85 -15.38
N LYS A 146 13.11 16.02 -15.70
CA LYS A 146 12.88 14.73 -15.07
C LYS A 146 14.12 13.83 -15.16
N LYS A 147 14.68 13.63 -16.37
CA LYS A 147 15.91 12.86 -16.58
C LYS A 147 17.13 13.42 -15.85
N ALA A 148 17.22 14.75 -15.70
CA ALA A 148 18.30 15.38 -14.97
C ALA A 148 18.15 15.24 -13.46
N LEU A 149 16.91 15.30 -12.93
CA LEU A 149 16.60 15.20 -11.50
C LEU A 149 16.56 13.74 -11.01
N GLU A 150 16.20 12.77 -11.86
CA GLU A 150 16.29 11.34 -11.56
C GLU A 150 17.71 10.87 -11.22
N LYS A 151 18.72 11.63 -11.64
CA LYS A 151 20.14 11.39 -11.28
C LYS A 151 20.52 11.97 -9.91
N ILE A 152 19.68 12.82 -9.33
CA ILE A 152 19.96 13.44 -8.03
C ILE A 152 19.39 12.53 -6.94
N LYS A 153 20.27 11.95 -6.17
CA LYS A 153 19.90 11.22 -4.96
C LYS A 153 19.76 12.21 -3.81
N TYR A 154 18.53 12.35 -3.32
CA TYR A 154 18.25 13.14 -2.12
C TYR A 154 18.47 12.26 -0.88
N GLU A 155 18.94 12.85 0.22
CA GLU A 155 19.12 12.14 1.48
C GLU A 155 17.83 12.15 2.33
N THR A 156 17.04 13.22 2.21
CA THR A 156 15.81 13.38 2.99
C THR A 156 14.61 13.74 2.09
N LEU A 157 13.41 13.39 2.54
CA LEU A 157 12.16 13.82 1.89
C LEU A 157 12.04 15.35 1.86
N GLU A 158 12.59 16.03 2.87
CA GLU A 158 12.65 17.50 2.91
C GLU A 158 13.45 18.06 1.75
N ASP A 159 14.66 17.55 1.50
CA ASP A 159 15.50 18.03 0.39
C ASP A 159 14.83 17.80 -0.96
N GLU A 160 14.21 16.64 -1.14
CA GLU A 160 13.50 16.30 -2.35
C GLU A 160 12.32 17.26 -2.58
N VAL A 161 11.46 17.45 -1.57
CA VAL A 161 10.27 18.31 -1.66
C VAL A 161 10.67 19.79 -1.79
N ASN A 162 11.74 20.23 -1.14
CA ASN A 162 12.29 21.58 -1.32
C ASN A 162 12.81 21.81 -2.74
N SER A 163 13.32 20.77 -3.39
CA SER A 163 13.68 20.85 -4.81
C SER A 163 12.47 21.06 -5.72
N TYR A 164 11.32 20.46 -5.38
CA TYR A 164 10.06 20.67 -6.13
C TYR A 164 9.59 22.12 -6.01
N ALA A 165 9.74 22.72 -4.82
CA ALA A 165 9.39 24.13 -4.62
C ALA A 165 10.31 25.06 -5.41
N SER A 166 11.63 24.85 -5.34
CA SER A 166 12.63 25.81 -5.83
C SER A 166 13.05 25.63 -7.28
N LYS A 167 13.03 24.39 -7.80
CA LYS A 167 13.60 24.06 -9.13
C LYS A 167 12.56 23.74 -10.21
N ARG A 168 11.26 23.70 -9.85
CA ARG A 168 10.18 23.42 -10.81
C ARG A 168 9.24 24.61 -10.89
N ASP A 169 8.74 24.90 -12.08
CA ASP A 169 7.76 25.97 -12.30
C ASP A 169 6.34 25.48 -12.07
N ILE A 170 5.41 26.42 -11.87
CA ILE A 170 3.97 26.19 -12.03
C ILE A 170 3.64 26.27 -13.52
N GLY A 171 2.92 25.28 -14.01
CA GLY A 171 2.44 25.20 -15.38
C GLY A 171 1.00 25.61 -15.53
N THR A 172 0.17 25.24 -14.56
CA THR A 172 -1.26 25.50 -14.53
C THR A 172 -1.70 25.82 -13.09
N ASN A 173 -2.88 26.41 -12.94
CA ASN A 173 -3.43 26.64 -11.60
C ASN A 173 -3.66 25.28 -10.89
N PRO A 174 -3.33 25.16 -9.59
CA PRO A 174 -3.66 23.96 -8.82
C PRO A 174 -5.14 23.63 -8.93
N GLY A 175 -5.46 22.37 -9.16
CA GLY A 175 -6.83 21.88 -9.35
C GLY A 175 -7.39 22.03 -10.77
N SER A 176 -6.67 22.62 -11.73
CA SER A 176 -7.18 22.86 -13.08
C SER A 176 -6.77 21.83 -14.13
N GLU A 177 -5.77 20.99 -13.85
CA GLU A 177 -5.25 19.98 -14.77
C GLU A 177 -4.73 18.77 -14.01
N PHE A 178 -5.00 17.59 -14.52
CA PHE A 178 -4.45 16.35 -13.98
C PHE A 178 -3.11 16.00 -14.63
N PHE A 179 -2.10 15.72 -13.80
CA PHE A 179 -0.80 15.24 -14.24
C PHE A 179 -0.29 14.13 -13.30
N TYR A 180 -0.30 12.88 -13.76
CA TYR A 180 0.18 11.74 -12.98
C TYR A 180 1.67 11.87 -12.64
N SER A 181 1.98 12.02 -11.35
CA SER A 181 3.35 12.20 -10.88
C SER A 181 3.49 11.79 -9.40
N ASN A 182 4.74 11.55 -8.96
CA ASN A 182 5.06 11.28 -7.55
C ASN A 182 5.17 12.56 -6.69
N LEU A 183 5.06 13.74 -7.29
CA LEU A 183 5.30 15.01 -6.58
C LEU A 183 4.29 15.21 -5.44
N GLY A 184 3.00 15.03 -5.76
CA GLY A 184 1.92 15.32 -4.83
C GLY A 184 1.99 14.48 -3.56
N PRO A 185 1.99 13.15 -3.63
CA PRO A 185 2.09 12.30 -2.44
C PRO A 185 3.33 12.59 -1.59
N ASN A 186 4.49 12.86 -2.20
CA ASN A 186 5.71 13.24 -1.47
C ASN A 186 5.56 14.59 -0.75
N ILE A 187 4.92 15.57 -1.38
CA ILE A 187 4.63 16.88 -0.73
C ILE A 187 3.68 16.68 0.45
N ALA A 188 2.59 15.94 0.28
CA ALA A 188 1.63 15.65 1.35
C ALA A 188 2.31 14.92 2.52
N ALA A 189 3.13 13.91 2.24
CA ALA A 189 3.89 13.18 3.24
C ALA A 189 4.84 14.10 4.03
N ARG A 190 5.53 15.03 3.34
CA ARG A 190 6.40 16.00 4.02
C ARG A 190 5.60 16.95 4.93
N CYS A 191 4.38 17.35 4.56
CA CYS A 191 3.50 18.11 5.45
C CYS A 191 3.21 17.33 6.74
N LEU A 192 3.00 16.00 6.66
CA LEU A 192 2.79 15.16 7.85
C LEU A 192 4.04 15.11 8.74
N GLU A 193 5.24 15.06 8.18
CA GLU A 193 6.49 15.11 8.96
C GLU A 193 6.59 16.40 9.76
N VAL A 194 6.24 17.55 9.14
CA VAL A 194 6.26 18.85 9.82
C VAL A 194 5.24 18.90 10.97
N VAL A 195 4.01 18.44 10.72
CA VAL A 195 2.92 18.45 11.73
C VAL A 195 3.25 17.52 12.89
N SER A 196 3.83 16.35 12.62
CA SER A 196 4.07 15.32 13.63
C SER A 196 5.44 15.38 14.28
N LYS A 197 6.39 16.05 13.64
CA LYS A 197 7.83 16.04 13.98
C LYS A 197 8.44 14.61 13.99
N LYS A 198 7.93 13.75 13.12
CA LYS A 198 8.39 12.37 12.94
C LYS A 198 8.63 12.10 11.46
N PRO A 199 9.63 11.27 11.11
CA PRO A 199 9.86 10.86 9.73
C PRO A 199 8.72 10.00 9.20
N ILE A 200 8.51 10.04 7.88
CA ILE A 200 7.37 9.40 7.21
C ILE A 200 7.33 7.88 7.42
N GLU A 201 8.51 7.23 7.45
CA GLU A 201 8.62 5.77 7.68
C GLU A 201 8.08 5.39 9.06
N ARG A 202 8.33 6.22 10.05
CA ARG A 202 7.79 6.01 11.39
C ARG A 202 6.28 6.23 11.43
N LEU A 203 5.78 7.25 10.72
CA LEU A 203 4.35 7.55 10.67
C LEU A 203 3.55 6.41 10.04
N ILE A 204 3.97 5.92 8.88
CA ILE A 204 3.29 4.82 8.20
C ILE A 204 3.34 3.53 9.05
N MET A 205 4.50 3.29 9.69
CA MET A 205 4.68 2.15 10.58
C MET A 205 3.71 2.21 11.78
N GLU A 206 3.61 3.35 12.45
CA GLU A 206 2.80 3.50 13.66
C GLU A 206 1.29 3.48 13.36
N ARG A 207 0.85 4.07 12.22
CA ARG A 207 -0.55 4.36 11.95
C ARG A 207 -1.24 3.37 11.01
N ILE A 208 -0.50 2.73 10.13
CA ILE A 208 -1.03 1.79 9.12
C ILE A 208 -0.44 0.39 9.31
N VAL A 209 0.87 0.26 9.21
CA VAL A 209 1.56 -1.03 9.11
C VAL A 209 1.36 -1.88 10.37
N ARG A 210 1.62 -1.33 11.55
CA ARG A 210 1.46 -2.07 12.82
C ARG A 210 0.01 -2.42 13.15
N PRO A 211 -0.96 -1.49 13.07
CA PRO A 211 -2.36 -1.81 13.30
C PRO A 211 -2.87 -2.94 12.40
N LEU A 212 -2.45 -2.96 11.14
CA LEU A 212 -2.86 -3.96 10.14
C LEU A 212 -1.95 -5.20 10.12
N LYS A 213 -0.92 -5.27 11.00
CA LYS A 213 0.03 -6.38 11.08
C LYS A 213 0.80 -6.65 9.77
N MET A 214 1.03 -5.62 8.99
CA MET A 214 1.71 -5.65 7.68
C MET A 214 3.24 -5.71 7.87
N ARG A 215 3.78 -6.90 8.19
CA ARG A 215 5.17 -7.07 8.64
C ARG A 215 6.23 -6.96 7.55
N ALA A 216 5.82 -7.09 6.30
CA ALA A 216 6.69 -7.03 5.12
C ALA A 216 6.55 -5.70 4.36
N THR A 217 5.89 -4.69 4.95
CA THR A 217 5.70 -3.37 4.33
C THR A 217 6.63 -2.35 4.95
N SER A 218 7.37 -1.62 4.11
CA SER A 218 8.27 -0.54 4.51
C SER A 218 8.28 0.58 3.48
N PHE A 219 8.43 1.81 3.95
CA PHE A 219 8.63 3.00 3.14
C PHE A 219 10.09 3.49 3.22
N GLU A 220 10.94 2.71 3.87
CA GLU A 220 12.38 2.98 3.89
C GLU A 220 12.97 2.86 2.49
N SER A 221 13.86 3.76 2.16
CA SER A 221 14.57 3.72 0.89
C SER A 221 15.44 2.46 0.80
N GLN A 222 15.26 1.69 -0.27
CA GLN A 222 16.02 0.46 -0.51
C GLN A 222 17.47 0.72 -0.95
N ASP A 223 17.77 1.94 -1.36
CA ASP A 223 19.09 2.37 -1.84
C ASP A 223 19.78 3.37 -0.90
N GLY A 224 19.20 3.62 0.29
CA GLY A 224 19.71 4.55 1.29
C GLY A 224 19.55 6.02 0.91
N GLY A 225 18.65 6.36 -0.01
CA GLY A 225 18.24 7.74 -0.34
C GLY A 225 17.05 8.20 0.51
N ALA A 226 16.45 9.32 0.11
CA ALA A 226 15.21 9.81 0.70
C ALA A 226 14.08 8.77 0.59
N PRO A 227 13.23 8.63 1.61
CA PRO A 227 12.03 7.83 1.50
C PRO A 227 11.15 8.40 0.38
N ASN A 228 10.55 7.50 -0.39
CA ASN A 228 9.64 7.90 -1.47
C ASN A 228 8.25 7.33 -1.22
N PRO A 229 7.38 8.07 -0.53
CA PRO A 229 6.02 7.65 -0.19
C PRO A 229 5.15 7.29 -1.39
N SER A 230 5.50 7.81 -2.57
CA SER A 230 4.78 7.54 -3.83
C SER A 230 5.32 6.35 -4.61
N GLY A 231 6.60 6.01 -4.48
CA GLY A 231 7.19 5.05 -5.43
C GLY A 231 8.29 4.16 -4.89
N GLY A 232 8.81 4.41 -3.69
CA GLY A 232 9.96 3.71 -3.13
C GLY A 232 9.65 2.61 -2.14
N SER A 233 8.37 2.36 -1.83
CA SER A 233 7.98 1.39 -0.82
C SER A 233 8.03 -0.05 -1.34
N VAL A 234 8.22 -0.96 -0.38
CA VAL A 234 8.07 -2.40 -0.59
C VAL A 234 6.91 -2.94 0.23
N SER A 235 6.25 -3.97 -0.27
CA SER A 235 5.19 -4.67 0.44
C SER A 235 5.09 -6.12 -0.06
N CYS A 236 4.12 -6.88 0.44
CA CYS A 236 3.81 -8.22 -0.05
C CYS A 236 2.30 -8.38 -0.25
N ALA A 237 1.90 -9.44 -0.96
CA ALA A 237 0.50 -9.69 -1.26
C ALA A 237 -0.35 -9.83 0.01
N SER A 238 0.13 -10.53 1.03
CA SER A 238 -0.59 -10.70 2.31
C SER A 238 -0.79 -9.38 3.04
N ASP A 239 0.22 -8.51 3.05
CA ASP A 239 0.12 -7.22 3.72
C ASP A 239 -0.84 -6.30 2.97
N TYR A 240 -0.73 -6.28 1.64
CA TYR A 240 -1.59 -5.40 0.85
C TYR A 240 -3.07 -5.81 0.91
N ILE A 241 -3.36 -7.11 0.93
CA ILE A 241 -4.72 -7.61 1.19
C ILE A 241 -5.25 -7.12 2.54
N SER A 242 -4.42 -7.09 3.59
CA SER A 242 -4.84 -6.57 4.90
C SER A 242 -5.19 -5.08 4.85
N PHE A 243 -4.49 -4.30 4.04
CA PHE A 243 -4.81 -2.89 3.81
C PHE A 243 -6.14 -2.72 3.07
N LEU A 244 -6.38 -3.50 2.00
CA LEU A 244 -7.64 -3.44 1.24
C LEU A 244 -8.82 -3.93 2.08
N ALA A 245 -8.65 -4.99 2.87
CA ALA A 245 -9.66 -5.49 3.80
C ALA A 245 -10.09 -4.40 4.79
N MET A 246 -9.13 -3.67 5.37
CA MET A 246 -9.43 -2.53 6.25
C MET A 246 -10.29 -1.48 5.56
N LEU A 247 -10.07 -1.18 4.28
CA LEU A 247 -10.92 -0.25 3.53
C LEU A 247 -12.33 -0.80 3.31
N ILE A 248 -12.46 -2.10 2.96
CA ILE A 248 -13.77 -2.78 2.84
C ILE A 248 -14.52 -2.72 4.18
N ASP A 249 -13.83 -2.96 5.29
CA ASP A 249 -14.37 -2.92 6.64
C ASP A 249 -14.48 -1.48 7.19
N LYS A 250 -14.56 -0.51 6.29
CA LYS A 250 -14.80 0.91 6.61
C LYS A 250 -13.83 1.47 7.65
N GLY A 251 -12.57 1.09 7.53
CA GLY A 251 -11.47 1.60 8.34
C GLY A 251 -11.18 0.80 9.62
N LEU A 252 -11.74 -0.41 9.78
CA LEU A 252 -11.45 -1.30 10.90
C LEU A 252 -10.29 -2.26 10.57
N ALA A 253 -9.37 -2.39 11.51
CA ALA A 253 -8.35 -3.44 11.48
C ALA A 253 -8.97 -4.81 11.84
N PRO A 254 -8.31 -5.95 11.53
CA PRO A 254 -8.83 -7.28 11.85
C PRO A 254 -9.05 -7.55 13.35
N ASP A 255 -8.47 -6.75 14.24
CA ASP A 255 -8.68 -6.83 15.69
C ASP A 255 -9.81 -5.90 16.18
N GLY A 256 -10.56 -5.29 15.27
CA GLY A 256 -11.66 -4.37 15.54
C GLY A 256 -11.24 -2.94 15.89
N LYS A 257 -9.95 -2.63 15.93
CA LYS A 257 -9.49 -1.26 16.14
C LYS A 257 -9.69 -0.41 14.91
N ARG A 258 -10.10 0.84 15.13
CA ARG A 258 -10.26 1.79 14.03
C ARG A 258 -8.93 2.39 13.63
N VAL A 259 -8.60 2.24 12.33
CA VAL A 259 -7.44 2.85 11.68
C VAL A 259 -7.85 4.16 11.00
N LEU A 260 -9.00 4.15 10.33
CA LEU A 260 -9.61 5.30 9.66
C LEU A 260 -11.08 5.44 10.08
N SER A 261 -11.60 6.66 10.10
CA SER A 261 -13.05 6.86 10.20
C SER A 261 -13.76 6.38 8.92
N GLU A 262 -15.03 5.99 9.02
CA GLU A 262 -15.84 5.65 7.84
C GLU A 262 -15.90 6.80 6.84
N LYS A 263 -15.98 8.04 7.36
CA LYS A 263 -15.96 9.26 6.55
C LYS A 263 -14.66 9.38 5.75
N SER A 264 -13.52 9.09 6.37
CA SER A 264 -12.23 9.15 5.69
C SER A 264 -12.08 8.05 4.63
N VAL A 265 -12.59 6.85 4.88
CA VAL A 265 -12.64 5.81 3.85
C VAL A 265 -13.53 6.25 2.68
N GLN A 266 -14.72 6.77 2.97
CA GLN A 266 -15.61 7.29 1.92
C GLN A 266 -14.97 8.42 1.11
N GLU A 267 -14.25 9.34 1.75
CA GLU A 267 -13.55 10.44 1.07
C GLU A 267 -12.43 9.93 0.15
N LEU A 268 -11.65 8.91 0.59
CA LEU A 268 -10.65 8.25 -0.25
C LEU A 268 -11.24 7.71 -1.55
N GLU A 269 -12.43 7.12 -1.45
CA GLU A 269 -13.13 6.37 -2.49
C GLU A 269 -14.07 7.23 -3.34
N THR A 270 -14.19 8.52 -3.06
CA THR A 270 -15.07 9.43 -3.79
C THR A 270 -14.32 10.10 -4.94
N PRO A 271 -14.92 10.17 -6.15
CA PRO A 271 -14.36 10.95 -7.25
C PRO A 271 -14.12 12.41 -6.83
N GLN A 272 -12.89 12.89 -6.96
CA GLN A 272 -12.49 14.22 -6.49
C GLN A 272 -12.81 15.33 -7.50
N PHE A 273 -13.04 14.96 -8.76
CA PHE A 273 -13.48 15.85 -9.81
C PHE A 273 -14.23 15.06 -10.89
N THR A 274 -15.12 15.73 -11.61
CA THR A 274 -15.93 15.10 -12.67
C THR A 274 -15.27 15.17 -14.03
N SER A 275 -14.53 16.25 -14.32
CA SER A 275 -13.85 16.46 -15.59
C SER A 275 -12.73 17.48 -15.39
N LEU A 276 -11.52 17.07 -15.72
CA LEU A 276 -10.36 17.96 -15.82
C LEU A 276 -9.58 17.64 -17.09
N PRO A 277 -8.93 18.64 -17.72
CA PRO A 277 -7.91 18.39 -18.72
C PRO A 277 -6.85 17.43 -18.18
N VAL A 278 -6.51 16.42 -18.97
CA VAL A 278 -5.49 15.43 -18.63
C VAL A 278 -4.25 15.69 -19.44
N LYS A 279 -3.19 16.17 -18.81
CA LYS A 279 -1.90 16.39 -19.46
C LYS A 279 -1.12 15.10 -19.66
N PHE A 280 -1.09 14.28 -18.61
CA PHE A 280 -0.46 12.97 -18.67
C PHE A 280 -1.18 11.99 -17.73
N MET A 281 -1.51 10.84 -18.27
CA MET A 281 -2.08 9.70 -17.53
C MET A 281 -1.57 8.41 -18.19
N PRO A 282 -1.11 7.44 -17.40
CA PRO A 282 -0.75 6.12 -17.90
C PRO A 282 -1.89 5.47 -18.69
N LYS A 283 -1.57 4.67 -19.69
CA LYS A 283 -2.59 3.98 -20.51
C LYS A 283 -3.51 3.10 -19.66
N ALA A 284 -2.98 2.45 -18.62
CA ALA A 284 -3.76 1.63 -17.71
C ALA A 284 -4.87 2.39 -16.98
N LEU A 285 -4.68 3.67 -16.73
CA LEU A 285 -5.60 4.53 -15.99
C LEU A 285 -6.57 5.31 -16.89
N GLN A 286 -6.41 5.26 -18.23
CA GLN A 286 -7.30 5.97 -19.13
C GLN A 286 -8.75 5.50 -18.98
N GLY A 287 -9.66 6.45 -18.81
CA GLY A 287 -11.10 6.20 -18.59
C GLY A 287 -11.48 6.01 -17.12
N THR A 288 -10.54 6.13 -16.18
CA THR A 288 -10.85 6.11 -14.74
C THR A 288 -11.12 7.51 -14.21
N GLN A 289 -11.85 7.59 -13.10
CA GLN A 289 -11.94 8.77 -12.26
C GLN A 289 -10.86 8.72 -11.18
N THR A 290 -10.56 9.85 -10.54
CA THR A 290 -9.51 9.93 -9.52
C THR A 290 -10.15 10.09 -8.13
N GLY A 291 -9.85 9.16 -7.22
CA GLY A 291 -10.04 9.30 -5.78
C GLY A 291 -8.84 9.94 -5.10
N LEU A 292 -8.67 9.74 -3.79
CA LEU A 292 -7.45 10.16 -3.09
C LEU A 292 -6.46 8.99 -3.05
N GLY A 293 -5.43 9.05 -3.90
CA GLY A 293 -4.40 8.02 -4.01
C GLY A 293 -4.87 6.72 -4.69
N CYS A 294 -6.10 6.67 -5.23
CA CYS A 294 -6.64 5.55 -5.98
C CYS A 294 -7.42 6.02 -7.21
N TYR A 295 -7.80 5.07 -8.06
CA TYR A 295 -8.56 5.31 -9.28
C TYR A 295 -9.86 4.52 -9.26
N ILE A 296 -10.89 5.04 -9.94
CA ILE A 296 -12.27 4.57 -9.81
C ILE A 296 -12.80 4.23 -11.19
N ILE A 297 -13.33 3.01 -11.35
CA ILE A 297 -14.05 2.54 -12.53
C ILE A 297 -15.52 2.33 -12.15
N GLY A 298 -16.43 2.71 -13.05
CA GLY A 298 -17.88 2.56 -12.83
C GLY A 298 -18.47 3.66 -11.97
N THR A 299 -19.75 3.53 -11.65
CA THR A 299 -20.53 4.48 -10.86
C THR A 299 -21.53 3.74 -9.97
N GLY A 300 -21.93 4.37 -8.88
CA GLY A 300 -22.92 3.79 -7.97
C GLY A 300 -22.49 2.44 -7.37
N GLY A 301 -23.36 1.44 -7.45
CA GLY A 301 -23.10 0.11 -6.88
C GLY A 301 -22.06 -0.72 -7.63
N ALA A 302 -21.77 -0.39 -8.89
CA ALA A 302 -20.80 -1.09 -9.74
C ALA A 302 -19.37 -0.50 -9.63
N THR A 303 -19.06 0.22 -8.56
CA THR A 303 -17.78 0.90 -8.40
C THR A 303 -16.66 -0.08 -8.08
N VAL A 304 -15.57 0.00 -8.85
CA VAL A 304 -14.29 -0.66 -8.58
C VAL A 304 -13.25 0.39 -8.28
N LEU A 305 -12.58 0.24 -7.14
CA LEU A 305 -11.44 1.04 -6.74
C LEU A 305 -10.17 0.29 -7.09
N LEU A 306 -9.22 0.93 -7.73
CA LEU A 306 -7.99 0.26 -8.15
C LEU A 306 -6.78 1.18 -8.01
N ASP A 307 -5.63 0.56 -7.88
CA ASP A 307 -4.34 1.20 -8.05
C ASP A 307 -3.41 0.22 -8.77
N PRO A 308 -3.33 0.29 -10.11
CA PRO A 308 -2.36 -0.47 -10.87
C PRO A 308 -1.02 0.26 -10.80
N ASN A 309 0.03 -0.44 -10.40
CA ASN A 309 1.33 0.11 -10.72
C ASN A 309 1.58 -0.03 -12.23
N MET A 310 2.39 0.87 -12.76
CA MET A 310 2.72 0.90 -14.19
C MET A 310 3.60 -0.29 -14.62
N LEU A 311 3.95 -1.18 -13.70
CA LEU A 311 4.99 -2.19 -13.85
C LEU A 311 4.47 -3.63 -13.62
N GLY A 312 3.15 -3.84 -13.68
CA GLY A 312 2.57 -5.18 -13.71
C GLY A 312 1.82 -5.63 -12.47
N SER A 313 2.07 -5.05 -11.28
CA SER A 313 1.24 -5.30 -10.10
C SER A 313 -0.07 -4.52 -10.19
N CYS A 314 -1.14 -5.06 -9.62
CA CYS A 314 -2.43 -4.39 -9.50
C CYS A 314 -3.13 -4.81 -8.22
N VAL A 315 -3.78 -3.86 -7.58
CA VAL A 315 -4.61 -4.07 -6.40
C VAL A 315 -5.96 -3.41 -6.63
N TYR A 316 -7.04 -4.04 -6.21
CA TYR A 316 -8.38 -3.47 -6.40
C TYR A 316 -9.40 -3.99 -5.38
N ILE A 317 -10.47 -3.20 -5.22
CA ILE A 317 -11.66 -3.51 -4.44
C ILE A 317 -12.87 -3.43 -5.39
N ASP A 318 -13.69 -4.48 -5.46
CA ASP A 318 -15.01 -4.43 -6.07
C ASP A 318 -16.06 -4.16 -4.97
N LYS A 319 -16.62 -2.97 -4.98
CA LYS A 319 -17.59 -2.51 -3.96
C LYS A 319 -18.93 -3.24 -4.06
N CYS A 320 -19.33 -3.65 -5.24
CA CYS A 320 -20.59 -4.36 -5.46
C CYS A 320 -20.52 -5.79 -4.91
N ARG A 321 -19.47 -6.51 -5.29
CA ARG A 321 -19.28 -7.90 -4.87
C ARG A 321 -18.60 -8.02 -3.51
N ASN A 322 -18.16 -6.88 -2.94
CA ASN A 322 -17.52 -6.75 -1.64
C ASN A 322 -16.32 -7.70 -1.48
N TYR A 323 -15.35 -7.56 -2.39
CA TYR A 323 -14.10 -8.31 -2.33
C TYR A 323 -12.89 -7.43 -2.66
N ALA A 324 -11.72 -7.85 -2.22
CA ALA A 324 -10.43 -7.30 -2.61
C ALA A 324 -9.60 -8.32 -3.36
N ALA A 325 -8.78 -7.85 -4.30
CA ALA A 325 -7.82 -8.69 -4.98
C ALA A 325 -6.50 -7.96 -5.20
N VAL A 326 -5.44 -8.74 -5.22
CA VAL A 326 -4.08 -8.29 -5.52
C VAL A 326 -3.41 -9.22 -6.52
N LEU A 327 -2.63 -8.63 -7.41
CA LEU A 327 -1.60 -9.29 -8.20
C LEU A 327 -0.30 -8.54 -7.91
N ILE A 328 0.63 -9.17 -7.21
CA ILE A 328 1.94 -8.61 -6.89
C ILE A 328 3.01 -9.39 -7.65
N VAL A 329 3.86 -8.69 -8.39
CA VAL A 329 4.97 -9.27 -9.14
C VAL A 329 6.31 -8.87 -8.51
N ALA A 330 7.24 -9.81 -8.42
CA ALA A 330 8.54 -9.60 -7.76
C ALA A 330 9.43 -8.59 -8.49
N LYS A 331 9.41 -8.63 -9.82
CA LYS A 331 10.17 -7.72 -10.68
C LYS A 331 9.22 -7.05 -11.65
N PRO A 332 8.73 -5.87 -11.30
CA PRO A 332 7.85 -5.12 -12.16
C PRO A 332 8.61 -4.60 -13.38
N GLU A 333 8.17 -4.95 -14.59
CA GLU A 333 8.83 -4.57 -15.84
C GLU A 333 7.94 -3.74 -16.75
N GLU A 334 6.67 -4.12 -16.91
CA GLU A 334 5.73 -3.51 -17.85
C GLU A 334 4.31 -3.42 -17.32
N GLU A 335 3.55 -2.48 -17.89
CA GLU A 335 2.12 -2.33 -17.66
C GLU A 335 1.31 -3.54 -18.17
N LYS A 336 0.49 -4.16 -17.35
CA LYS A 336 -0.28 -5.38 -17.66
C LYS A 336 -1.79 -5.14 -17.64
N LYS A 337 -2.27 -4.03 -18.24
CA LYS A 337 -3.69 -3.66 -18.23
C LYS A 337 -4.62 -4.79 -18.67
N VAL A 338 -4.30 -5.45 -19.78
CA VAL A 338 -5.13 -6.54 -20.31
C VAL A 338 -5.20 -7.69 -19.32
N LEU A 339 -4.09 -8.06 -18.71
CA LEU A 339 -4.01 -9.18 -17.77
C LEU A 339 -4.84 -8.91 -16.51
N TRP A 340 -4.66 -7.78 -15.84
CA TRP A 340 -5.41 -7.51 -14.61
C TRP A 340 -6.89 -7.24 -14.87
N SER A 341 -7.28 -6.69 -16.03
CA SER A 341 -8.67 -6.57 -16.43
C SER A 341 -9.31 -7.95 -16.65
N SER A 342 -8.58 -8.87 -17.31
CA SER A 342 -9.03 -10.27 -17.48
C SER A 342 -9.13 -10.99 -16.12
N MET A 343 -8.15 -10.79 -15.23
CA MET A 343 -8.20 -11.32 -13.87
C MET A 343 -9.46 -10.84 -13.12
N MET A 344 -9.77 -9.54 -13.20
CA MET A 344 -10.97 -8.95 -12.57
C MET A 344 -12.25 -9.59 -13.12
N ASN A 345 -12.36 -9.75 -14.43
CA ASN A 345 -13.52 -10.36 -15.06
C ASN A 345 -13.72 -11.82 -14.60
N LEU A 346 -12.64 -12.62 -14.58
CA LEU A 346 -12.71 -14.02 -14.14
C LEU A 346 -13.05 -14.15 -12.64
N VAL A 347 -12.53 -13.25 -11.80
CA VAL A 347 -12.96 -13.20 -10.39
C VAL A 347 -14.42 -12.85 -10.26
N ASN A 348 -14.92 -11.89 -11.05
CA ASN A 348 -16.34 -11.51 -11.07
C ASN A 348 -17.25 -12.67 -11.53
N GLU A 349 -16.83 -13.42 -12.55
CA GLU A 349 -17.54 -14.61 -13.01
C GLU A 349 -17.56 -15.71 -11.92
N ALA A 350 -16.42 -15.97 -11.27
CA ALA A 350 -16.31 -16.97 -10.20
C ALA A 350 -17.18 -16.63 -8.98
N LEU A 351 -17.30 -15.34 -8.63
CA LEU A 351 -18.10 -14.89 -7.50
C LEU A 351 -19.58 -14.70 -7.83
N GLY A 352 -19.90 -14.50 -9.11
CA GLY A 352 -21.26 -14.22 -9.54
C GLY A 352 -21.79 -12.86 -9.07
N GLY A 353 -23.12 -12.68 -9.16
CA GLY A 353 -23.79 -11.46 -8.74
C GLY A 353 -23.88 -10.43 -9.87
N ASN A 354 -25.07 -9.84 -10.04
CA ASN A 354 -25.28 -8.75 -10.99
C ASN A 354 -24.97 -7.43 -10.30
N CYS A 355 -23.98 -6.70 -10.82
CA CYS A 355 -23.63 -5.35 -10.41
C CYS A 355 -24.09 -4.39 -11.51
N ASN A 356 -25.34 -3.99 -11.44
CA ASN A 356 -25.95 -3.00 -12.34
C ASN A 356 -25.87 -1.59 -11.75
#